data_14a4c45d65b36f955ce1508437d456bf
#
_entry.id   14a4c45d65b36f955ce1508437d456bf
#
_cell.length_a   1.000
_cell.length_b   1.000
_cell.length_c   1.000
_cell.angle_alpha   90.00
_cell.angle_beta   90.00
_cell.angle_gamma   90.00
#
_symmetry.space_group_name_H-M   'P 1'
#
loop_
_entity.id
_entity.type
_entity.pdbx_description
1 polymer ?
#
loop_
_entity_poly.entity_id
_entity_poly.type
_entity_poly.pdbx_seq_one_letter_code
_entity_poly.pdbx_strand_id
1 'polypeptide(L)'
;MAKQSIRTCPVCKKKDKIDVMVQYEKLPNRYLHPECKEMEMERFKRNQIEQEKKDIFWQTLAEIVNLKFVDIPPRIYTLAQNLRSGNPVFNKKKTDRRYRDGFEWDVMTRTVIDSKKKIRIAIETKNFQSIDSALYYIMKIVVNRIPLVHQKMEREKRALEVQKAREASLTQEDIKNIIQYQDDEEDEKPRKKRKKLGNDISKWL
;
A
#
# COMPACT_ATOMS: atom_id res chain seq x y z
N MET A 1 18.49 -48.70 22.55
CA MET A 1 18.29 -47.29 22.88
C MET A 1 18.09 -46.50 21.57
N ALA A 2 16.92 -45.94 21.32
CA ALA A 2 16.66 -45.17 20.12
C ALA A 2 17.53 -43.89 20.14
N LYS A 3 18.30 -43.64 19.07
CA LYS A 3 19.08 -42.41 18.92
C LYS A 3 18.11 -41.23 18.89
N GLN A 4 18.10 -40.43 19.96
CA GLN A 4 17.33 -39.17 19.99
C GLN A 4 17.85 -38.27 18.87
N SER A 5 17.00 -37.96 17.91
CA SER A 5 17.39 -37.11 16.80
C SER A 5 17.42 -35.63 17.25
N ILE A 6 18.57 -34.96 17.02
CA ILE A 6 18.77 -33.56 17.30
C ILE A 6 18.49 -32.77 16.04
N ARG A 7 17.76 -31.66 16.15
CA ARG A 7 17.46 -30.72 15.07
C ARG A 7 17.91 -29.29 15.42
N THR A 8 18.17 -28.53 14.39
CA THR A 8 18.53 -27.10 14.55
C THR A 8 17.31 -26.25 14.29
N CYS A 9 16.95 -25.42 15.26
CA CYS A 9 15.88 -24.43 15.07
C CYS A 9 16.30 -23.40 14.01
N PRO A 10 15.52 -23.18 12.93
CA PRO A 10 15.86 -22.22 11.89
C PRO A 10 15.79 -20.75 12.36
N VAL A 11 15.08 -20.48 13.44
CA VAL A 11 14.91 -19.14 14.01
C VAL A 11 16.10 -18.75 14.89
N CYS A 12 16.29 -19.44 16.01
CA CYS A 12 17.35 -19.10 16.97
C CYS A 12 18.68 -19.81 16.69
N LYS A 13 18.76 -20.72 15.72
CA LYS A 13 19.95 -21.52 15.35
C LYS A 13 20.47 -22.46 16.44
N LYS A 14 19.78 -22.60 17.56
CA LYS A 14 20.13 -23.54 18.60
C LYS A 14 19.72 -24.96 18.21
N LYS A 15 20.51 -25.93 18.64
CA LYS A 15 20.23 -27.38 18.47
C LYS A 15 19.52 -27.90 19.70
N ASP A 16 18.47 -28.69 19.49
CA ASP A 16 17.75 -29.35 20.56
C ASP A 16 17.17 -30.68 20.11
N LYS A 17 16.67 -31.47 21.06
CA LYS A 17 15.99 -32.74 20.81
C LYS A 17 14.62 -32.48 20.18
N ILE A 18 14.23 -33.34 19.25
CA ILE A 18 12.92 -33.22 18.59
C ILE A 18 11.77 -33.22 19.61
N ASP A 19 11.90 -33.93 20.72
CA ASP A 19 10.87 -34.09 21.74
C ASP A 19 10.49 -32.76 22.42
N VAL A 20 11.42 -31.76 22.47
CA VAL A 20 11.19 -30.45 23.03
C VAL A 20 10.88 -29.38 21.96
N MET A 21 10.85 -29.77 20.69
CA MET A 21 10.56 -28.92 19.57
C MET A 21 9.16 -29.18 19.01
N VAL A 22 8.56 -28.19 18.42
CA VAL A 22 7.26 -28.25 17.75
C VAL A 22 7.45 -28.30 16.25
N GLN A 23 6.82 -29.26 15.59
CA GLN A 23 6.80 -29.30 14.13
C GLN A 23 6.00 -28.11 13.58
N TYR A 24 6.55 -27.45 12.54
CA TYR A 24 5.87 -26.31 11.92
C TYR A 24 4.91 -26.81 10.84
N GLU A 25 3.61 -26.65 11.08
CA GLU A 25 2.53 -27.19 10.25
C GLU A 25 2.64 -26.82 8.76
N LYS A 26 3.08 -25.60 8.46
CA LYS A 26 3.24 -25.13 7.08
C LYS A 26 4.50 -25.65 6.38
N LEU A 27 5.44 -26.22 7.13
CA LEU A 27 6.69 -26.78 6.63
C LEU A 27 7.01 -28.07 7.40
N PRO A 28 6.49 -29.23 6.96
CA PRO A 28 6.48 -30.48 7.72
C PRO A 28 7.86 -30.99 8.14
N ASN A 29 8.93 -30.53 7.50
CA ASN A 29 10.30 -30.91 7.83
C ASN A 29 11.04 -29.91 8.75
N ARG A 30 10.36 -28.88 9.25
CA ARG A 30 10.96 -27.88 10.14
C ARG A 30 10.43 -28.01 11.55
N TYR A 31 11.37 -28.05 12.49
CA TYR A 31 11.13 -28.11 13.93
C TYR A 31 11.59 -26.81 14.56
N LEU A 32 10.74 -26.20 15.41
CA LEU A 32 10.97 -24.95 16.08
C LEU A 32 10.84 -25.11 17.58
N HIS A 33 11.54 -24.31 18.37
CA HIS A 33 11.21 -24.20 19.78
C HIS A 33 9.82 -23.54 19.92
N PRO A 34 9.04 -23.87 20.96
CA PRO A 34 7.71 -23.27 21.17
C PRO A 34 7.74 -21.73 21.11
N GLU A 35 8.72 -21.12 21.77
CA GLU A 35 8.93 -19.65 21.79
C GLU A 35 9.25 -19.07 20.39
N CYS A 36 9.93 -19.85 19.54
CA CYS A 36 10.27 -19.43 18.18
C CYS A 36 9.12 -19.56 17.20
N LYS A 37 8.08 -20.33 17.54
CA LYS A 37 6.92 -20.56 16.67
C LYS A 37 6.17 -19.29 16.36
N GLU A 38 5.91 -18.45 17.36
CA GLU A 38 5.19 -17.19 17.19
C GLU A 38 5.97 -16.22 16.28
N MET A 39 7.27 -16.05 16.52
CA MET A 39 8.12 -15.21 15.68
C MET A 39 8.15 -15.65 14.22
N GLU A 40 8.19 -16.97 13.96
CA GLU A 40 8.17 -17.48 12.59
C GLU A 40 6.79 -17.34 11.95
N MET A 41 5.71 -17.49 12.71
CA MET A 41 4.34 -17.23 12.22
C MET A 41 4.17 -15.76 11.83
N GLU A 42 4.64 -14.83 12.65
CA GLU A 42 4.59 -13.41 12.33
C GLU A 42 5.46 -13.06 11.10
N ARG A 43 6.65 -13.66 11.02
CA ARG A 43 7.53 -13.52 9.86
C ARG A 43 6.84 -14.03 8.58
N PHE A 44 6.20 -15.18 8.67
CA PHE A 44 5.46 -15.76 7.55
C PHE A 44 4.32 -14.85 7.11
N LYS A 45 3.51 -14.33 8.05
CA LYS A 45 2.43 -13.38 7.75
C LYS A 45 2.96 -12.13 7.08
N ARG A 46 4.05 -11.54 7.61
CA ARG A 46 4.69 -10.36 7.00
C ARG A 46 5.16 -10.64 5.58
N ASN A 47 5.77 -11.80 5.34
CA ASN A 47 6.23 -12.17 4.00
C ASN A 47 5.05 -12.39 3.02
N GLN A 48 3.93 -12.94 3.49
CA GLN A 48 2.71 -13.06 2.67
C GLN A 48 2.18 -11.69 2.27
N ILE A 49 2.02 -10.78 3.22
CA ILE A 49 1.56 -9.40 2.95
C ILE A 49 2.50 -8.69 1.98
N GLU A 50 3.82 -8.82 2.16
CA GLU A 50 4.81 -8.22 1.27
C GLU A 50 4.71 -8.80 -0.15
N GLN A 51 4.48 -10.11 -0.28
CA GLN A 51 4.29 -10.77 -1.57
C GLN A 51 2.99 -10.31 -2.25
N GLU A 52 1.87 -10.23 -1.52
CA GLU A 52 0.60 -9.74 -2.03
C GLU A 52 0.72 -8.29 -2.56
N LYS A 53 1.37 -7.41 -1.81
CA LYS A 53 1.62 -6.03 -2.23
C LYS A 53 2.50 -5.97 -3.50
N LYS A 54 3.50 -6.82 -3.58
CA LYS A 54 4.35 -6.96 -4.76
C LYS A 54 3.55 -7.43 -5.98
N ASP A 55 2.67 -8.40 -5.81
CA ASP A 55 1.83 -8.93 -6.89
C ASP A 55 0.84 -7.88 -7.38
N ILE A 56 0.23 -7.09 -6.47
CA ILE A 56 -0.62 -5.96 -6.80
C ILE A 56 0.14 -4.91 -7.63
N PHE A 57 1.38 -4.60 -7.26
CA PHE A 57 2.22 -3.67 -8.02
C PHE A 57 2.41 -4.14 -9.47
N TRP A 58 2.76 -5.42 -9.66
CA TRP A 58 3.01 -5.97 -10.98
C TRP A 58 1.74 -6.07 -11.83
N GLN A 59 0.62 -6.47 -11.23
CA GLN A 59 -0.68 -6.49 -11.91
C GLN A 59 -1.08 -5.09 -12.34
N THR A 60 -0.98 -4.10 -11.47
CA THR A 60 -1.28 -2.69 -11.77
C THR A 60 -0.41 -2.15 -12.91
N LEU A 61 0.89 -2.46 -12.89
CA LEU A 61 1.78 -2.05 -13.97
C LEU A 61 1.39 -2.71 -15.29
N ALA A 62 1.17 -4.02 -15.29
CA ALA A 62 0.79 -4.80 -16.47
C ALA A 62 -0.51 -4.28 -17.09
N GLU A 63 -1.53 -4.00 -16.28
CA GLU A 63 -2.81 -3.42 -16.74
C GLU A 63 -2.65 -2.03 -17.37
N ILE A 64 -1.81 -1.17 -16.78
CA ILE A 64 -1.62 0.19 -17.29
C ILE A 64 -0.90 0.18 -18.64
N VAL A 65 0.04 -0.75 -18.82
CA VAL A 65 0.82 -0.90 -20.06
C VAL A 65 0.17 -1.85 -21.06
N ASN A 66 -0.96 -2.48 -20.70
CA ASN A 66 -1.68 -3.47 -21.50
C ASN A 66 -0.81 -4.67 -21.90
N LEU A 67 -0.06 -5.21 -20.95
CA LEU A 67 0.79 -6.40 -21.10
C LEU A 67 0.30 -7.51 -20.17
N LYS A 68 0.63 -8.76 -20.53
CA LYS A 68 0.51 -9.87 -19.58
C LYS A 68 1.67 -9.81 -18.58
N PHE A 69 1.42 -10.22 -17.35
CA PHE A 69 2.46 -10.27 -16.31
C PHE A 69 3.72 -11.05 -16.74
N VAL A 70 3.52 -12.14 -17.47
CA VAL A 70 4.57 -13.03 -17.98
C VAL A 70 5.49 -12.35 -19.02
N ASP A 71 4.99 -11.29 -19.67
CA ASP A 71 5.73 -10.58 -20.71
C ASP A 71 6.64 -9.47 -20.16
N ILE A 72 6.64 -9.26 -18.83
CA ILE A 72 7.49 -8.25 -18.21
C ILE A 72 8.94 -8.76 -18.14
N PRO A 73 9.91 -8.05 -18.77
CA PRO A 73 11.29 -8.50 -18.81
C PRO A 73 11.94 -8.58 -17.42
N PRO A 74 12.82 -9.59 -17.17
CA PRO A 74 13.51 -9.77 -15.89
C PRO A 74 14.27 -8.53 -15.40
N ARG A 75 14.81 -7.73 -16.32
CA ARG A 75 15.49 -6.47 -16.00
C ARG A 75 14.59 -5.48 -15.25
N ILE A 76 13.31 -5.44 -15.59
CA ILE A 76 12.35 -4.52 -14.95
C ILE A 76 12.07 -4.96 -13.53
N TYR A 77 12.00 -6.28 -13.27
CA TYR A 77 11.91 -6.82 -11.89
C TYR A 77 13.11 -6.37 -11.05
N THR A 78 14.32 -6.42 -11.60
CA THR A 78 15.54 -5.98 -10.91
C THR A 78 15.49 -4.48 -10.59
N LEU A 79 15.03 -3.64 -11.52
CA LEU A 79 14.88 -2.19 -11.29
C LEU A 79 13.88 -1.90 -10.16
N ALA A 80 12.73 -2.56 -10.17
CA ALA A 80 11.72 -2.38 -9.14
C ALA A 80 12.24 -2.88 -7.77
N GLN A 81 12.92 -4.03 -7.73
CA GLN A 81 13.51 -4.56 -6.51
C GLN A 81 14.59 -3.63 -5.95
N ASN A 82 15.43 -3.05 -6.81
CA ASN A 82 16.42 -2.06 -6.39
C ASN A 82 15.75 -0.81 -5.79
N LEU A 83 14.67 -0.34 -6.40
CA LEU A 83 13.90 0.79 -5.88
C LEU A 83 13.27 0.47 -4.54
N ARG A 84 12.74 -0.77 -4.37
CA ARG A 84 12.18 -1.26 -3.11
C ARG A 84 13.22 -1.31 -1.99
N SER A 85 14.44 -1.75 -2.32
CA SER A 85 15.52 -1.97 -1.35
C SER A 85 16.45 -0.78 -1.14
N GLY A 86 16.18 0.37 -1.80
CA GLY A 86 17.08 1.53 -1.72
C GLY A 86 18.41 1.36 -2.46
N ASN A 87 18.51 0.36 -3.32
CA ASN A 87 19.69 0.12 -4.12
C ASN A 87 19.76 1.06 -5.32
N PRO A 88 20.95 1.26 -5.93
CA PRO A 88 21.09 2.09 -7.13
C PRO A 88 20.20 1.60 -8.28
N VAL A 89 19.46 2.52 -8.90
CA VAL A 89 18.61 2.27 -10.06
C VAL A 89 19.27 2.90 -11.30
N PHE A 90 19.06 2.31 -12.47
CA PHE A 90 19.57 2.79 -13.76
C PHE A 90 21.10 2.91 -13.87
N ASN A 91 21.84 1.88 -13.43
CA ASN A 91 23.29 1.83 -13.50
C ASN A 91 24.01 2.99 -12.77
N LYS A 92 23.36 3.65 -11.84
CA LYS A 92 24.03 4.65 -10.98
C LYS A 92 24.98 3.93 -10.03
N LYS A 93 26.18 4.49 -9.85
CA LYS A 93 27.19 3.94 -8.91
C LYS A 93 26.80 4.16 -7.45
N LYS A 94 25.98 5.20 -7.16
CA LYS A 94 25.52 5.53 -5.81
C LYS A 94 24.02 5.81 -5.84
N THR A 95 23.34 5.41 -4.76
CA THR A 95 21.94 5.77 -4.53
C THR A 95 21.85 7.23 -4.11
N ASP A 96 20.96 8.00 -4.72
CA ASP A 96 20.59 9.33 -4.24
C ASP A 96 19.99 9.21 -2.83
N ARG A 97 20.27 10.18 -1.95
CA ARG A 97 19.76 10.21 -0.56
C ARG A 97 18.25 9.98 -0.48
N ARG A 98 17.50 10.48 -1.47
CA ARG A 98 16.04 10.36 -1.55
C ARG A 98 15.53 8.92 -1.72
N TYR A 99 16.39 7.99 -2.14
CA TYR A 99 16.04 6.60 -2.43
C TYR A 99 16.76 5.61 -1.50
N ARG A 100 17.57 6.08 -0.56
CA ARG A 100 18.45 5.24 0.26
C ARG A 100 17.67 4.19 1.09
N ASP A 101 16.53 4.57 1.62
CA ASP A 101 15.72 3.70 2.47
C ASP A 101 14.77 2.81 1.64
N GLY A 102 14.76 2.99 0.30
CA GLY A 102 13.82 2.34 -0.58
C GLY A 102 12.39 2.86 -0.44
N PHE A 103 11.46 2.19 -1.09
CA PHE A 103 10.03 2.53 -1.04
C PHE A 103 9.19 1.27 -0.94
N GLU A 104 8.17 1.29 -0.09
CA GLU A 104 7.23 0.18 0.02
C GLU A 104 6.46 -0.05 -1.28
N TRP A 105 6.03 -1.29 -1.51
CA TRP A 105 5.26 -1.65 -2.71
C TRP A 105 3.99 -0.82 -2.86
N ASP A 106 3.32 -0.46 -1.75
CA ASP A 106 2.13 0.39 -1.77
C ASP A 106 2.43 1.78 -2.35
N VAL A 107 3.56 2.38 -1.97
CA VAL A 107 4.02 3.66 -2.51
C VAL A 107 4.34 3.54 -4.00
N MET A 108 4.98 2.44 -4.39
CA MET A 108 5.31 2.16 -5.79
C MET A 108 4.04 1.97 -6.62
N THR A 109 3.08 1.19 -6.13
CA THR A 109 1.77 0.97 -6.77
C THR A 109 1.01 2.29 -6.93
N ARG A 110 0.90 3.08 -5.86
CA ARG A 110 0.26 4.39 -5.91
C ARG A 110 0.93 5.32 -6.92
N THR A 111 2.27 5.27 -7.01
CA THR A 111 3.02 6.07 -7.99
C THR A 111 2.71 5.68 -9.43
N VAL A 112 2.56 4.39 -9.70
CA VAL A 112 2.17 3.89 -11.03
C VAL A 112 0.76 4.37 -11.37
N ILE A 113 -0.20 4.25 -10.43
CA ILE A 113 -1.58 4.71 -10.60
C ILE A 113 -1.62 6.22 -10.87
N ASP A 114 -0.96 7.04 -10.03
CA ASP A 114 -0.91 8.50 -10.17
C ASP A 114 -0.17 8.94 -11.45
N SER A 115 0.63 8.06 -12.04
CA SER A 115 1.36 8.28 -13.29
C SER A 115 0.64 7.73 -14.53
N LYS A 116 -0.49 7.03 -14.38
CA LYS A 116 -1.21 6.32 -15.45
C LYS A 116 -1.38 7.16 -16.72
N LYS A 117 -1.84 8.41 -16.57
CA LYS A 117 -2.03 9.31 -17.72
C LYS A 117 -0.71 9.59 -18.46
N LYS A 118 0.38 9.88 -17.71
CA LYS A 118 1.70 10.13 -18.31
C LYS A 118 2.29 8.88 -18.98
N ILE A 119 2.08 7.72 -18.37
CA ILE A 119 2.52 6.43 -18.92
C ILE A 119 1.82 6.15 -20.24
N ARG A 120 0.49 6.30 -20.30
CA ARG A 120 -0.29 6.09 -21.52
C ARG A 120 0.12 7.03 -22.65
N ILE A 121 0.23 8.33 -22.36
CA ILE A 121 0.71 9.30 -23.33
C ILE A 121 2.10 8.91 -23.85
N ALA A 122 3.02 8.47 -22.98
CA ALA A 122 4.34 8.05 -23.39
C ALA A 122 4.33 6.83 -24.30
N ILE A 123 3.44 5.86 -24.05
CA ILE A 123 3.29 4.67 -24.89
C ILE A 123 2.74 5.06 -26.27
N GLU A 124 1.74 5.95 -26.32
CA GLU A 124 1.07 6.38 -27.55
C GLU A 124 1.96 7.29 -28.42
N THR A 125 2.74 8.16 -27.80
CA THR A 125 3.49 9.21 -28.54
C THR A 125 4.94 8.85 -28.85
N LYS A 126 5.52 7.87 -28.16
CA LYS A 126 6.93 7.48 -28.34
C LYS A 126 7.02 6.16 -29.10
N ASN A 127 7.79 6.17 -30.17
CA ASN A 127 8.13 4.95 -30.91
C ASN A 127 9.22 4.18 -30.14
N PHE A 128 8.80 3.25 -29.27
CA PHE A 128 9.72 2.37 -28.56
C PHE A 128 10.15 1.20 -29.47
N GLN A 129 11.45 0.91 -29.51
CA GLN A 129 12.00 -0.19 -30.32
C GLN A 129 11.61 -1.57 -29.75
N SER A 130 11.29 -1.65 -28.46
CA SER A 130 10.95 -2.90 -27.78
C SER A 130 10.12 -2.63 -26.53
N ILE A 131 9.44 -3.67 -26.05
CA ILE A 131 8.73 -3.66 -24.75
C ILE A 131 9.71 -3.32 -23.60
N ASP A 132 10.94 -3.86 -23.63
CA ASP A 132 11.95 -3.55 -22.62
C ASP A 132 12.29 -2.05 -22.58
N SER A 133 12.46 -1.40 -23.73
CA SER A 133 12.74 0.03 -23.81
C SER A 133 11.57 0.88 -23.30
N ALA A 134 10.34 0.47 -23.61
CA ALA A 134 9.13 1.13 -23.11
C ALA A 134 9.01 1.03 -21.58
N LEU A 135 9.12 -0.18 -21.04
CA LEU A 135 9.05 -0.42 -19.60
C LEU A 135 10.21 0.24 -18.83
N TYR A 136 11.40 0.25 -19.40
CA TYR A 136 12.54 0.97 -18.83
C TYR A 136 12.27 2.48 -18.74
N TYR A 137 11.64 3.06 -19.76
CA TYR A 137 11.22 4.46 -19.75
C TYR A 137 10.12 4.72 -18.72
N ILE A 138 9.14 3.82 -18.60
CA ILE A 138 8.07 3.89 -17.60
C ILE A 138 8.67 3.85 -16.19
N MET A 139 9.62 2.96 -15.94
CA MET A 139 10.32 2.93 -14.65
C MET A 139 11.05 4.24 -14.35
N LYS A 140 11.57 4.98 -15.34
CA LYS A 140 12.11 6.34 -15.13
C LYS A 140 11.02 7.32 -14.68
N ILE A 141 9.82 7.23 -15.26
CA ILE A 141 8.69 8.06 -14.82
C ILE A 141 8.36 7.77 -13.36
N VAL A 142 8.26 6.48 -12.99
CA VAL A 142 7.97 6.05 -11.61
C VAL A 142 9.04 6.56 -10.64
N VAL A 143 10.31 6.30 -10.93
CA VAL A 143 11.43 6.71 -10.08
C VAL A 143 11.45 8.22 -9.86
N ASN A 144 11.19 9.01 -10.88
CA ASN A 144 11.18 10.48 -10.75
C ASN A 144 10.01 11.02 -9.93
N ARG A 145 8.89 10.30 -9.88
CA ARG A 145 7.67 10.73 -9.18
C ARG A 145 7.53 10.20 -7.76
N ILE A 146 8.14 9.05 -7.48
CA ILE A 146 7.92 8.33 -6.23
C ILE A 146 8.22 9.16 -4.96
N PRO A 147 9.24 10.06 -4.91
CA PRO A 147 9.46 10.88 -3.72
C PRO A 147 8.30 11.82 -3.39
N LEU A 148 7.65 12.36 -4.44
CA LEU A 148 6.49 13.25 -4.27
C LEU A 148 5.27 12.48 -3.77
N VAL A 149 5.03 11.30 -4.34
CA VAL A 149 3.91 10.43 -3.92
C VAL A 149 4.12 9.94 -2.50
N HIS A 150 5.33 9.53 -2.14
CA HIS A 150 5.69 9.12 -0.78
C HIS A 150 5.40 10.24 0.22
N GLN A 151 5.87 11.46 -0.04
CA GLN A 151 5.59 12.61 0.82
C GLN A 151 4.08 12.88 0.97
N LYS A 152 3.31 12.74 -0.11
CA LYS A 152 1.86 12.90 -0.07
C LYS A 152 1.22 11.85 0.82
N MET A 153 1.56 10.57 0.63
CA MET A 153 1.04 9.47 1.45
C MET A 153 1.39 9.63 2.93
N GLU A 154 2.61 10.07 3.25
CA GLU A 154 3.03 10.35 4.62
C GLU A 154 2.22 11.50 5.26
N ARG A 155 1.88 12.53 4.49
CA ARG A 155 1.00 13.62 4.98
C ARG A 155 -0.42 13.12 5.21
N GLU A 156 -0.97 12.35 4.29
CA GLU A 156 -2.30 11.73 4.41
C GLU A 156 -2.36 10.83 5.65
N LYS A 157 -1.34 9.99 5.88
CA LYS A 157 -1.23 9.13 7.05
C LYS A 157 -1.22 9.92 8.36
N ARG A 158 -0.38 10.95 8.46
CA ARG A 158 -0.31 11.83 9.64
C ARG A 158 -1.62 12.56 9.89
N ALA A 159 -2.28 13.06 8.83
CA ALA A 159 -3.58 13.71 8.97
C ALA A 159 -4.64 12.76 9.54
N LEU A 160 -4.66 11.51 9.05
CA LEU A 160 -5.56 10.47 9.55
C LEU A 160 -5.26 10.10 11.02
N GLU A 161 -3.99 10.00 11.39
CA GLU A 161 -3.58 9.73 12.78
C GLU A 161 -4.03 10.85 13.72
N VAL A 162 -3.86 12.12 13.31
CA VAL A 162 -4.34 13.29 14.07
C VAL A 162 -5.86 13.28 14.19
N GLN A 163 -6.56 12.97 13.10
CA GLN A 163 -8.03 12.87 13.13
C GLN A 163 -8.49 11.77 14.10
N LYS A 164 -7.93 10.57 14.02
CA LYS A 164 -8.23 9.46 14.94
C LYS A 164 -7.94 9.81 16.39
N ALA A 165 -6.82 10.50 16.65
CA ALA A 165 -6.47 10.96 18.00
C ALA A 165 -7.51 11.98 18.53
N ARG A 166 -8.00 12.90 17.70
CA ARG A 166 -9.06 13.85 18.05
C ARG A 166 -10.38 13.12 18.35
N GLU A 167 -10.79 12.20 17.48
CA GLU A 167 -11.99 11.39 17.66
C GLU A 167 -11.92 10.57 18.97
N ALA A 168 -10.77 9.98 19.28
CA ALA A 168 -10.55 9.22 20.51
C ALA A 168 -10.53 10.10 21.77
N SER A 169 -10.21 11.39 21.65
CA SER A 169 -10.19 12.33 22.77
C SER A 169 -11.55 12.95 23.10
N LEU A 170 -12.56 12.80 22.22
CA LEU A 170 -13.92 13.25 22.49
C LEU A 170 -14.54 12.37 23.56
N THR A 171 -14.96 12.97 24.67
CA THR A 171 -15.72 12.27 25.71
C THR A 171 -17.15 12.01 25.25
N GLN A 172 -17.83 11.03 25.90
CA GLN A 172 -19.27 10.81 25.62
C GLN A 172 -20.13 12.05 25.91
N GLU A 173 -19.67 12.90 26.81
CA GLU A 173 -20.34 14.15 27.19
C GLU A 173 -20.20 15.19 26.08
N ASP A 174 -19.00 15.30 25.46
CA ASP A 174 -18.76 16.16 24.29
C ASP A 174 -19.64 15.76 23.10
N ILE A 175 -19.78 14.46 22.88
CA ILE A 175 -20.62 13.91 21.80
C ILE A 175 -22.10 14.27 22.05
N LYS A 176 -22.57 14.11 23.28
CA LYS A 176 -23.96 14.49 23.65
C LYS A 176 -24.22 15.97 23.46
N ASN A 177 -23.26 16.81 23.87
CA ASN A 177 -23.38 18.26 23.71
C ASN A 177 -23.43 18.66 22.23
N ILE A 178 -22.60 18.05 21.37
CA ILE A 178 -22.61 18.31 19.91
C ILE A 178 -23.97 17.92 19.30
N ILE A 179 -24.50 16.75 19.68
CA ILE A 179 -25.82 16.29 19.20
C ILE A 179 -26.91 17.24 19.63
N GLN A 180 -26.91 17.66 20.90
CA GLN A 180 -27.93 18.57 21.45
C GLN A 180 -27.90 19.93 20.73
N TYR A 181 -26.72 20.49 20.43
CA TYR A 181 -26.61 21.74 19.64
C TYR A 181 -27.17 21.60 18.24
N GLN A 182 -27.03 20.44 17.59
CA GLN A 182 -27.56 20.20 16.25
C GLN A 182 -29.11 20.11 16.27
N ASP A 183 -29.66 19.45 17.27
CA ASP A 183 -31.13 19.36 17.46
C ASP A 183 -31.74 20.74 17.71
N ASP A 184 -31.11 21.57 18.57
CA ASP A 184 -31.54 22.94 18.87
C ASP A 184 -31.51 23.85 17.64
N GLU A 185 -30.49 23.71 16.73
CA GLU A 185 -30.43 24.48 15.48
C GLU A 185 -31.50 24.04 14.45
N GLU A 186 -31.94 22.80 14.47
CA GLU A 186 -33.04 22.35 13.60
C GLU A 186 -34.40 22.87 14.04
N ASP A 187 -34.63 23.02 15.34
CA ASP A 187 -35.88 23.53 15.90
C ASP A 187 -35.99 25.06 15.76
N GLU A 188 -34.91 25.80 15.75
CA GLU A 188 -34.88 27.26 15.55
C GLU A 188 -35.04 27.71 14.08
N LYS A 189 -35.04 26.81 13.10
CA LYS A 189 -35.31 27.22 11.73
C LYS A 189 -36.75 27.67 11.56
N PRO A 190 -37.04 28.98 11.41
CA PRO A 190 -38.39 29.47 11.29
C PRO A 190 -39.06 28.80 10.09
N ARG A 191 -40.17 28.05 10.36
CA ARG A 191 -41.01 27.50 9.32
C ARG A 191 -41.38 28.62 8.36
N LYS A 192 -40.67 28.75 7.21
CA LYS A 192 -41.01 29.67 6.15
C LYS A 192 -42.44 29.37 5.72
N LYS A 193 -43.38 30.24 6.17
CA LYS A 193 -44.78 30.19 5.72
C LYS A 193 -44.72 30.19 4.17
N ARG A 194 -45.12 29.09 3.57
CA ARG A 194 -45.35 29.00 2.12
C ARG A 194 -46.34 30.07 1.77
N LYS A 195 -45.89 31.20 1.18
CA LYS A 195 -46.78 32.12 0.47
C LYS A 195 -47.48 31.32 -0.59
N LYS A 196 -48.82 31.14 -0.43
CA LYS A 196 -49.65 30.66 -1.52
C LYS A 196 -49.48 31.65 -2.66
N LEU A 197 -48.78 31.24 -3.74
CA LEU A 197 -48.86 31.96 -5.03
C LEU A 197 -50.32 31.79 -5.47
N GLY A 198 -51.07 32.86 -5.41
CA GLY A 198 -52.37 32.93 -6.04
C GLY A 198 -52.15 32.79 -7.56
N ASN A 199 -52.80 31.76 -8.12
CA ASN A 199 -52.95 31.61 -9.56
C ASN A 199 -53.82 32.75 -10.07
N ASP A 200 -53.24 33.83 -10.53
CA ASP A 200 -53.94 34.87 -11.30
C ASP A 200 -53.47 34.75 -12.76
N ILE A 201 -54.11 33.77 -13.48
CA ILE A 201 -53.85 33.51 -14.88
C ILE A 201 -54.68 34.41 -15.82
N SER A 202 -55.42 35.37 -15.29
CA SER A 202 -56.37 36.18 -16.08
C SER A 202 -55.77 37.44 -16.75
N LYS A 203 -54.46 37.58 -16.91
CA LYS A 203 -53.84 38.76 -17.50
C LYS A 203 -53.03 38.53 -18.79
N TRP A 204 -53.20 37.36 -19.41
CA TRP A 204 -52.55 37.09 -20.70
C TRP A 204 -53.53 36.43 -21.67
N LEU A 205 -54.59 37.17 -21.98
CA LEU A 205 -55.41 37.02 -23.22
C LEU A 205 -55.68 38.42 -23.78
#